data_fb11ea0730c091af15da6f756b64e476
#
_entry.id   fb11ea0730c091af15da6f756b64e476
#
_cell.length_a   1.000
_cell.length_b   1.000
_cell.length_c   1.000
_cell.angle_alpha   90.00
_cell.angle_beta   90.00
_cell.angle_gamma   90.00
#
_symmetry.space_group_name_H-M   'P 1'
#
loop_
_entity.id
_entity.type
_entity.pdbx_description
1 polymer ?
#
loop_
_entity_poly.entity_id
_entity_poly.type
_entity_poly.pdbx_seq_one_letter_code
_entity_poly.pdbx_strand_id
1 'polypeptide(L)'
;FMENGTGKTAWLDGQRSLIDAEKQDVLQWVMVGGEGFLKPAPDGTERLAYHVVRRDCYNVLARGPRGITDVLMSERSRAGSDYYTLLERRTVDGSGYLTIRYKLYVSENSSTLGHEVRLDSLPQYAALAPEHTYSVPFGGLGMTYIRLPMANNVDGSPDGVSVYEGAVQLIHNIYKNEYQLGREF
;
A
#
# COMPACT_ATOMS: atom_id res chain seq x y z
N PHE A 1 13.97 25.27 6.69
CA PHE A 1 13.70 25.21 8.13
C PHE A 1 14.76 24.48 8.94
N MET A 2 15.88 24.07 8.37
CA MET A 2 16.99 23.45 9.07
C MET A 2 18.32 23.98 8.50
N GLU A 3 18.60 25.26 8.74
CA GLU A 3 19.93 25.83 8.52
C GLU A 3 20.86 25.34 9.61
N ASN A 4 22.01 24.81 9.24
CA ASN A 4 23.07 24.20 10.06
C ASN A 4 22.95 22.69 10.31
N GLY A 5 22.81 21.93 9.21
CA GLY A 5 22.69 20.49 9.27
C GLY A 5 23.96 19.75 9.56
N THR A 6 23.99 19.05 10.69
CA THR A 6 24.82 17.85 10.83
C THR A 6 24.43 16.87 9.71
N GLY A 7 25.25 15.86 9.36
CA GLY A 7 24.96 14.89 8.29
C GLY A 7 23.57 14.24 8.39
N LYS A 8 22.97 14.12 9.60
CA LYS A 8 21.60 13.66 9.82
C LYS A 8 20.54 14.60 9.22
N THR A 9 20.76 15.90 9.31
CA THR A 9 19.80 16.90 8.77
C THR A 9 19.81 16.90 7.26
N ALA A 10 21.00 16.83 6.64
CA ALA A 10 21.13 16.72 5.19
C ALA A 10 20.49 15.42 4.66
N TRP A 11 20.63 14.31 5.38
CA TRP A 11 19.97 13.06 5.05
C TRP A 11 18.44 13.19 5.12
N LEU A 12 17.90 13.80 6.20
CA LEU A 12 16.47 14.05 6.35
C LEU A 12 15.90 14.97 5.24
N ASP A 13 16.63 16.01 4.87
CA ASP A 13 16.23 16.89 3.76
C ASP A 13 16.22 16.14 2.42
N GLY A 14 17.19 15.23 2.22
CA GLY A 14 17.18 14.33 1.07
C GLY A 14 15.95 13.40 1.06
N GLN A 15 15.57 12.82 2.20
CA GLN A 15 14.37 11.99 2.32
C GLN A 15 13.09 12.80 2.07
N ARG A 16 13.02 14.03 2.59
CA ARG A 16 11.90 14.93 2.34
C ARG A 16 11.72 15.22 0.84
N SER A 17 12.80 15.46 0.11
CA SER A 17 12.74 15.69 -1.33
C SER A 17 12.18 14.49 -2.10
N LEU A 18 12.47 13.25 -1.65
CA LEU A 18 11.91 12.03 -2.23
C LEU A 18 10.39 11.92 -1.96
N ILE A 19 9.97 12.23 -0.73
CA ILE A 19 8.54 12.27 -0.37
C ILE A 19 7.81 13.36 -1.16
N ASP A 20 8.44 14.53 -1.32
CA ASP A 20 7.88 15.64 -2.11
C ASP A 20 7.72 15.30 -3.60
N ALA A 21 8.57 14.44 -4.15
CA ALA A 21 8.43 13.95 -5.52
C ALA A 21 7.20 13.05 -5.69
N GLU A 22 6.92 12.20 -4.69
CA GLU A 22 5.81 11.24 -4.73
C GLU A 22 4.46 11.81 -4.26
N LYS A 23 4.44 13.01 -3.67
CA LYS A 23 3.23 13.56 -3.03
C LYS A 23 2.03 13.69 -3.95
N GLN A 24 2.25 13.97 -5.25
CA GLN A 24 1.17 14.11 -6.21
C GLN A 24 0.48 12.75 -6.46
N ASP A 25 1.25 11.69 -6.65
CA ASP A 25 0.76 10.34 -6.85
C ASP A 25 0.07 9.82 -5.57
N VAL A 26 0.67 10.09 -4.40
CA VAL A 26 0.05 9.77 -3.10
C VAL A 26 -1.33 10.41 -2.99
N LEU A 27 -1.43 11.73 -3.25
CA LEU A 27 -2.70 12.44 -3.17
C LEU A 27 -3.72 11.89 -4.17
N GLN A 28 -3.32 11.65 -5.41
CA GLN A 28 -4.19 11.11 -6.44
C GLN A 28 -4.79 9.77 -6.02
N TRP A 29 -3.96 8.83 -5.58
CA TRP A 29 -4.42 7.50 -5.19
C TRP A 29 -5.24 7.51 -3.89
N VAL A 30 -4.88 8.38 -2.93
CA VAL A 30 -5.66 8.54 -1.69
C VAL A 30 -7.01 9.19 -1.99
N MET A 31 -7.10 10.14 -2.91
CA MET A 31 -8.38 10.73 -3.33
C MET A 31 -9.30 9.69 -3.98
N VAL A 32 -8.76 8.82 -4.83
CA VAL A 32 -9.52 7.77 -5.49
C VAL A 32 -9.93 6.66 -4.52
N GLY A 33 -9.00 6.19 -3.68
CA GLY A 33 -9.23 5.07 -2.77
C GLY A 33 -9.78 5.44 -1.39
N GLY A 34 -9.75 6.74 -1.05
CA GLY A 34 -10.10 7.23 0.30
C GLY A 34 -8.97 7.14 1.30
N GLU A 35 -8.06 6.20 1.11
CA GLU A 35 -6.94 5.91 1.99
C GLU A 35 -5.83 5.14 1.27
N GLY A 36 -4.66 5.06 1.89
CA GLY A 36 -3.52 4.32 1.39
C GLY A 36 -2.35 4.32 2.36
N PHE A 37 -1.26 3.63 2.00
CA PHE A 37 -0.02 3.68 2.76
C PHE A 37 1.10 4.24 1.90
N LEU A 38 1.97 5.02 2.52
CA LEU A 38 3.28 5.37 1.99
C LEU A 38 4.31 4.45 2.65
N LYS A 39 4.84 3.53 1.85
CA LYS A 39 5.78 2.49 2.30
C LYS A 39 7.20 2.85 1.87
N PRO A 40 8.16 3.02 2.80
CA PRO A 40 9.57 3.13 2.44
C PRO A 40 10.09 1.77 1.97
N ALA A 41 10.90 1.78 0.92
CA ALA A 41 11.58 0.61 0.37
C ALA A 41 13.02 1.00 -0.02
N PRO A 42 14.01 0.10 0.11
CA PRO A 42 15.34 0.36 -0.41
C PRO A 42 15.29 0.47 -1.94
N ASP A 43 15.97 1.46 -2.50
CA ASP A 43 16.05 1.67 -3.95
C ASP A 43 17.30 1.00 -4.58
N GLY A 44 18.01 0.19 -3.81
CA GLY A 44 19.28 -0.43 -4.20
C GLY A 44 20.50 0.48 -4.03
N THR A 45 20.31 1.70 -3.55
CA THR A 45 21.34 2.65 -3.15
C THR A 45 21.30 2.90 -1.64
N GLU A 46 21.99 3.90 -1.11
CA GLU A 46 21.85 4.30 0.29
C GLU A 46 20.58 5.13 0.59
N ARG A 47 19.72 5.30 -0.41
CA ARG A 47 18.48 6.07 -0.31
C ARG A 47 17.28 5.15 -0.14
N LEU A 48 16.18 5.71 0.38
CA LEU A 48 14.89 5.05 0.42
C LEU A 48 14.04 5.58 -0.74
N ALA A 49 13.47 4.68 -1.52
CA ALA A 49 12.33 5.01 -2.36
C ALA A 49 11.04 4.95 -1.51
N TYR A 50 9.98 5.59 -1.99
CA TYR A 50 8.67 5.53 -1.36
C TYR A 50 7.65 5.01 -2.35
N HIS A 51 6.90 4.00 -1.94
CA HIS A 51 5.84 3.40 -2.74
C HIS A 51 4.47 3.66 -2.14
N VAL A 52 3.54 4.07 -2.98
CA VAL A 52 2.14 4.21 -2.59
C VAL A 52 1.48 2.85 -2.64
N VAL A 53 1.01 2.35 -1.49
CA VAL A 53 0.18 1.16 -1.43
C VAL A 53 -1.28 1.60 -1.51
N ARG A 54 -1.90 1.32 -2.64
CA ARG A 54 -3.28 1.74 -2.94
C ARG A 54 -4.28 0.91 -2.15
N ARG A 55 -5.50 1.45 -1.98
CA ARG A 55 -6.57 0.81 -1.22
C ARG A 55 -6.93 -0.59 -1.71
N ASP A 56 -6.85 -0.83 -3.00
CA ASP A 56 -7.13 -2.12 -3.64
C ASP A 56 -6.01 -3.17 -3.47
N CYS A 57 -4.86 -2.77 -2.92
CA CYS A 57 -3.70 -3.62 -2.74
C CYS A 57 -3.48 -4.07 -1.28
N TYR A 58 -4.39 -3.77 -0.35
CA TYR A 58 -4.25 -4.20 1.04
C TYR A 58 -5.59 -4.45 1.74
N ASN A 59 -5.51 -5.23 2.82
CA ASN A 59 -6.60 -5.44 3.78
C ASN A 59 -6.11 -5.17 5.19
N VAL A 60 -6.85 -4.35 5.94
CA VAL A 60 -6.62 -4.13 7.37
C VAL A 60 -7.24 -5.30 8.13
N LEU A 61 -6.41 -6.07 8.82
CA LEU A 61 -6.83 -7.27 9.57
C LEU A 61 -7.12 -6.96 11.03
N ALA A 62 -6.40 -5.99 11.62
CA ALA A 62 -6.64 -5.56 12.99
C ALA A 62 -6.31 -4.09 13.21
N ARG A 63 -7.04 -3.47 14.14
CA ARG A 63 -6.83 -2.12 14.65
C ARG A 63 -6.71 -2.16 16.17
N GLY A 64 -5.80 -1.37 16.71
CA GLY A 64 -5.61 -1.16 18.14
C GLY A 64 -5.86 0.31 18.53
N PRO A 65 -5.68 0.65 19.81
CA PRO A 65 -5.91 2.02 20.30
C PRO A 65 -5.05 3.10 19.61
N ARG A 66 -3.91 2.71 19.05
CA ARG A 66 -2.95 3.60 18.37
C ARG A 66 -3.01 3.55 16.85
N GLY A 67 -4.01 2.88 16.27
CA GLY A 67 -4.19 2.75 14.83
C GLY A 67 -4.15 1.30 14.33
N ILE A 68 -3.76 1.10 13.08
CA ILE A 68 -3.70 -0.21 12.43
C ILE A 68 -2.54 -1.00 13.03
N THR A 69 -2.81 -2.25 13.46
CA THR A 69 -1.83 -3.15 14.06
C THR A 69 -1.52 -4.38 13.22
N ASP A 70 -2.38 -4.71 12.25
CA ASP A 70 -2.20 -5.84 11.35
C ASP A 70 -2.74 -5.49 9.97
N VAL A 71 -1.91 -5.66 8.95
CA VAL A 71 -2.27 -5.38 7.57
C VAL A 71 -1.63 -6.42 6.65
N LEU A 72 -2.40 -6.88 5.67
CA LEU A 72 -1.97 -7.75 4.59
C LEU A 72 -1.97 -6.96 3.30
N MET A 73 -0.82 -6.88 2.63
CA MET A 73 -0.64 -6.23 1.34
C MET A 73 -0.37 -7.25 0.25
N SER A 74 -0.77 -6.94 -0.98
CA SER A 74 -0.51 -7.76 -2.16
C SER A 74 0.15 -6.94 -3.25
N GLU A 75 1.20 -7.50 -3.83
CA GLU A 75 1.86 -6.95 -5.01
C GLU A 75 1.82 -7.99 -6.13
N ARG A 76 1.36 -7.59 -7.31
CA ARG A 76 1.25 -8.48 -8.46
C ARG A 76 2.28 -8.12 -9.50
N SER A 77 2.92 -9.15 -10.03
CA SER A 77 3.89 -9.06 -11.13
C SER A 77 3.68 -10.18 -12.13
N ARG A 78 4.29 -10.04 -13.30
CA ARG A 78 4.26 -11.07 -14.34
C ARG A 78 5.68 -11.37 -14.80
N ALA A 79 6.00 -12.64 -14.91
CA ALA A 79 7.26 -13.11 -15.48
C ALA A 79 6.98 -14.23 -16.48
N GLY A 80 7.27 -13.98 -17.77
CA GLY A 80 6.89 -14.87 -18.86
C GLY A 80 5.37 -15.01 -19.01
N SER A 81 4.87 -16.24 -18.94
CA SER A 81 3.44 -16.57 -18.98
C SER A 81 2.77 -16.47 -17.60
N ASP A 82 3.55 -16.50 -16.52
CA ASP A 82 3.06 -16.72 -15.17
C ASP A 82 2.81 -15.41 -14.42
N TYR A 83 1.81 -15.44 -13.55
CA TYR A 83 1.44 -14.36 -12.67
C TYR A 83 1.91 -14.65 -11.25
N TYR A 84 2.63 -13.72 -10.67
CA TYR A 84 3.14 -13.83 -9.31
C TYR A 84 2.42 -12.85 -8.39
N THR A 85 2.10 -13.30 -7.19
CA THR A 85 1.53 -12.47 -6.14
C THR A 85 2.38 -12.57 -4.88
N LEU A 86 3.07 -11.48 -4.54
CA LEU A 86 3.74 -11.35 -3.25
C LEU A 86 2.72 -10.89 -2.22
N LEU A 87 2.57 -11.64 -1.15
CA LEU A 87 1.83 -11.23 0.05
C LEU A 87 2.82 -10.77 1.11
N GLU A 88 2.63 -9.56 1.60
CA GLU A 88 3.38 -8.97 2.71
C GLU A 88 2.43 -8.71 3.86
N ARG A 89 2.62 -9.38 5.00
CA ARG A 89 1.85 -9.12 6.22
C ARG A 89 2.72 -8.41 7.24
N ARG A 90 2.22 -7.31 7.77
CA ARG A 90 2.83 -6.55 8.85
C ARG A 90 1.97 -6.60 10.09
N THR A 91 2.55 -7.06 11.19
CA THR A 91 1.85 -7.17 12.47
C THR A 91 2.65 -6.51 13.56
N VAL A 92 2.04 -5.62 14.33
CA VAL A 92 2.65 -4.99 15.51
C VAL A 92 2.02 -5.61 16.75
N ASP A 93 2.86 -6.15 17.62
CA ASP A 93 2.40 -6.73 18.89
C ASP A 93 2.21 -5.68 20.00
N GLY A 94 1.69 -6.11 21.15
CA GLY A 94 1.48 -5.24 22.32
C GLY A 94 2.77 -4.66 22.93
N SER A 95 3.91 -5.27 22.64
CA SER A 95 5.25 -4.87 23.10
C SER A 95 5.94 -3.89 22.15
N GLY A 96 5.34 -3.61 20.97
CA GLY A 96 5.88 -2.67 19.99
C GLY A 96 6.89 -3.31 19.04
N TYR A 97 6.87 -4.63 18.89
CA TYR A 97 7.64 -5.31 17.85
C TYR A 97 6.81 -5.41 16.57
N LEU A 98 7.45 -5.06 15.46
CA LEU A 98 6.92 -5.24 14.12
C LEU A 98 7.46 -6.55 13.54
N THR A 99 6.56 -7.44 13.14
CA THR A 99 6.89 -8.63 12.37
C THR A 99 6.40 -8.45 10.94
N ILE A 100 7.28 -8.63 9.97
CA ILE A 100 6.97 -8.62 8.54
C ILE A 100 7.15 -10.03 8.00
N ARG A 101 6.12 -10.58 7.35
CA ARG A 101 6.13 -11.90 6.72
C ARG A 101 5.85 -11.77 5.23
N TYR A 102 6.63 -12.48 4.43
CA TYR A 102 6.49 -12.54 2.98
C TYR A 102 6.15 -13.94 2.52
N LYS A 103 5.20 -14.03 1.58
CA LYS A 103 4.85 -15.26 0.87
C LYS A 103 4.66 -14.95 -0.61
N LEU A 104 5.26 -15.78 -1.48
CA LEU A 104 5.14 -15.62 -2.92
C LEU A 104 4.27 -16.76 -3.47
N TYR A 105 3.35 -16.40 -4.34
CA TYR A 105 2.45 -17.34 -5.03
C TYR A 105 2.61 -17.19 -6.52
N VAL A 106 2.44 -18.30 -7.26
CA VAL A 106 2.46 -18.32 -8.73
C VAL A 106 1.18 -18.96 -9.26
N SER A 107 0.67 -18.40 -10.35
CA SER A 107 -0.52 -18.87 -11.05
C SER A 107 -0.39 -18.66 -12.55
N GLU A 108 -0.97 -19.55 -13.35
CA GLU A 108 -1.14 -19.38 -14.79
C GLU A 108 -2.22 -18.32 -15.13
N ASN A 109 -3.04 -17.94 -14.16
CA ASN A 109 -4.16 -17.04 -14.34
C ASN A 109 -4.04 -15.81 -13.42
N SER A 110 -4.27 -14.62 -13.99
CA SER A 110 -4.21 -13.35 -13.25
C SER A 110 -5.30 -13.19 -12.17
N SER A 111 -6.38 -13.98 -12.21
CA SER A 111 -7.49 -13.89 -11.26
C SER A 111 -7.38 -14.84 -10.07
N THR A 112 -6.43 -15.78 -10.09
CA THR A 112 -6.24 -16.77 -9.04
C THR A 112 -4.91 -16.56 -8.32
N LEU A 113 -4.86 -16.91 -7.02
CA LEU A 113 -3.63 -16.81 -6.23
C LEU A 113 -2.61 -17.90 -6.63
N GLY A 114 -3.10 -19.09 -6.97
CA GLY A 114 -2.27 -20.25 -7.31
C GLY A 114 -1.64 -20.93 -6.09
N HIS A 115 -0.42 -21.40 -6.23
CA HIS A 115 0.31 -22.13 -5.18
C HIS A 115 1.54 -21.37 -4.68
N GLU A 116 1.92 -21.61 -3.43
CA GLU A 116 3.07 -20.97 -2.77
C GLU A 116 4.38 -21.46 -3.39
N VAL A 117 5.30 -20.55 -3.66
CA VAL A 117 6.66 -20.80 -4.15
C VAL A 117 7.67 -20.05 -3.30
N ARG A 118 8.94 -20.39 -3.45
CA ARG A 118 10.02 -19.69 -2.73
C ARG A 118 10.19 -18.27 -3.23
N LEU A 119 10.60 -17.36 -2.34
CA LEU A 119 10.84 -15.95 -2.69
C LEU A 119 11.94 -15.80 -3.77
N ASP A 120 12.95 -16.65 -3.75
CA ASP A 120 14.04 -16.65 -4.73
C ASP A 120 13.63 -17.16 -6.13
N SER A 121 12.38 -17.60 -6.32
CA SER A 121 11.83 -17.90 -7.65
C SER A 121 11.75 -16.67 -8.54
N LEU A 122 11.74 -15.46 -7.97
CA LEU A 122 11.88 -14.21 -8.69
C LEU A 122 13.10 -13.42 -8.18
N PRO A 123 14.01 -12.99 -9.07
CA PRO A 123 15.24 -12.28 -8.68
C PRO A 123 14.99 -11.05 -7.81
N GLN A 124 13.91 -10.33 -8.05
CA GLN A 124 13.53 -9.12 -7.30
C GLN A 124 13.18 -9.40 -5.83
N TYR A 125 12.81 -10.63 -5.48
CA TYR A 125 12.46 -11.03 -4.12
C TYR A 125 13.48 -11.96 -3.46
N ALA A 126 14.54 -12.33 -4.18
CA ALA A 126 15.55 -13.28 -3.70
C ALA A 126 16.28 -12.80 -2.43
N ALA A 127 16.39 -11.48 -2.24
CA ALA A 127 17.03 -10.89 -1.06
C ALA A 127 16.07 -10.78 0.15
N LEU A 128 14.77 -11.02 -0.03
CA LEU A 128 13.80 -10.94 1.07
C LEU A 128 13.89 -12.19 1.94
N ALA A 129 14.05 -12.01 3.25
CA ALA A 129 13.85 -13.11 4.18
C ALA A 129 12.36 -13.33 4.42
N PRO A 130 11.90 -14.59 4.55
CA PRO A 130 10.47 -14.91 4.72
C PRO A 130 9.83 -14.24 5.93
N GLU A 131 10.59 -13.98 6.96
CA GLU A 131 10.14 -13.30 8.17
C GLU A 131 11.24 -12.42 8.77
N HIS A 132 10.85 -11.22 9.20
CA HIS A 132 11.68 -10.28 9.95
C HIS A 132 10.90 -9.76 11.15
N THR A 133 11.57 -9.68 12.31
CA THR A 133 11.02 -9.03 13.51
C THR A 133 12.01 -8.02 14.06
N TYR A 134 11.55 -6.81 14.32
CA TYR A 134 12.37 -5.74 14.91
C TYR A 134 11.51 -4.79 15.74
N SER A 135 12.17 -4.13 16.72
CA SER A 135 11.55 -3.10 17.52
C SER A 135 11.34 -1.84 16.68
N VAL A 136 10.14 -1.29 16.70
CA VAL A 136 9.84 0.00 16.08
C VAL A 136 9.54 1.04 17.15
N PRO A 137 10.19 2.21 17.08
CA PRO A 137 9.83 3.32 17.94
C PRO A 137 8.33 3.62 17.78
N PHE A 138 7.65 3.77 18.92
CA PHE A 138 6.21 4.10 18.96
C PHE A 138 5.24 3.02 18.43
N GLY A 139 5.71 1.80 18.11
CA GLY A 139 4.86 0.66 17.75
C GLY A 139 4.09 0.84 16.45
N GLY A 140 4.73 1.37 15.40
CA GLY A 140 4.13 1.55 14.09
C GLY A 140 4.40 0.40 13.12
N LEU A 141 3.67 0.36 12.00
CA LEU A 141 3.82 -0.63 10.93
C LEU A 141 5.07 -0.43 10.04
N GLY A 142 5.94 0.55 10.36
CA GLY A 142 7.10 0.90 9.53
C GLY A 142 6.70 1.56 8.20
N MET A 143 5.51 2.11 8.11
CA MET A 143 4.96 2.84 6.97
C MET A 143 3.92 3.84 7.45
N THR A 144 3.61 4.85 6.64
CA THR A 144 2.66 5.91 6.99
C THR A 144 1.29 5.62 6.40
N TYR A 145 0.28 5.52 7.26
CA TYR A 145 -1.11 5.46 6.83
C TYR A 145 -1.62 6.87 6.55
N ILE A 146 -2.22 7.05 5.39
CA ILE A 146 -2.79 8.32 4.92
C ILE A 146 -4.26 8.07 4.62
N ARG A 147 -5.14 8.89 5.21
CA ARG A 147 -6.58 8.80 5.03
C ARG A 147 -7.15 10.18 4.77
N LEU A 148 -8.13 10.27 3.88
CA LEU A 148 -8.91 11.49 3.69
C LEU A 148 -9.70 11.80 4.96
N PRO A 149 -9.75 13.08 5.39
CA PRO A 149 -10.49 13.48 6.59
C PRO A 149 -11.99 13.61 6.30
N MET A 150 -12.57 12.59 5.67
CA MET A 150 -14.00 12.51 5.35
C MET A 150 -14.68 11.49 6.26
N ALA A 151 -15.92 11.80 6.65
CA ALA A 151 -16.74 10.84 7.37
C ALA A 151 -17.14 9.68 6.44
N ASN A 152 -16.99 8.46 6.92
CA ASN A 152 -17.46 7.28 6.19
C ASN A 152 -18.94 7.06 6.51
N ASN A 153 -19.80 7.54 5.61
CA ASN A 153 -21.25 7.39 5.70
C ASN A 153 -21.76 6.14 4.97
N VAL A 154 -20.85 5.35 4.39
CA VAL A 154 -21.22 4.12 3.65
C VAL A 154 -21.53 3.00 4.62
N ASP A 155 -20.62 2.74 5.57
CA ASP A 155 -20.73 1.65 6.54
C ASP A 155 -20.37 2.06 7.97
N GLY A 156 -20.01 3.32 8.20
CA GLY A 156 -19.60 3.84 9.51
C GLY A 156 -18.26 3.30 10.01
N SER A 157 -17.52 2.57 9.19
CA SER A 157 -16.21 2.02 9.56
C SER A 157 -15.15 3.13 9.67
N PRO A 158 -14.00 2.87 10.31
CA PRO A 158 -12.89 3.81 10.35
C PRO A 158 -12.10 3.90 9.04
N ASP A 159 -12.51 3.19 8.00
CA ASP A 159 -11.86 3.19 6.69
C ASP A 159 -12.07 4.51 5.94
N GLY A 160 -11.11 4.88 5.08
CA GLY A 160 -11.21 6.07 4.26
C GLY A 160 -12.23 5.90 3.14
N VAL A 161 -12.85 7.01 2.75
CA VAL A 161 -13.85 7.06 1.70
C VAL A 161 -13.34 7.90 0.54
N SER A 162 -13.52 7.41 -0.69
CA SER A 162 -13.18 8.11 -1.92
C SER A 162 -13.88 9.47 -2.02
N VAL A 163 -13.21 10.46 -2.59
CA VAL A 163 -13.86 11.76 -2.91
C VAL A 163 -15.01 11.60 -3.92
N TYR A 164 -15.01 10.49 -4.67
CA TYR A 164 -16.03 10.18 -5.66
C TYR A 164 -17.22 9.41 -5.11
N GLU A 165 -17.22 9.04 -3.83
CA GLU A 165 -18.28 8.19 -3.22
C GLU A 165 -19.67 8.72 -3.49
N GLY A 166 -19.90 10.02 -3.25
CA GLY A 166 -21.20 10.64 -3.52
C GLY A 166 -21.61 10.69 -4.98
N ALA A 167 -20.70 10.44 -5.93
CA ALA A 167 -20.94 10.44 -7.36
C ALA A 167 -21.01 9.04 -7.99
N VAL A 168 -20.68 7.98 -7.24
CA VAL A 168 -20.60 6.60 -7.77
C VAL A 168 -21.89 6.18 -8.48
N GLN A 169 -23.05 6.43 -7.85
CA GLN A 169 -24.33 6.06 -8.43
C GLN A 169 -24.63 6.84 -9.72
N LEU A 170 -24.26 8.12 -9.77
CA LEU A 170 -24.43 8.95 -10.95
C LEU A 170 -23.54 8.47 -12.10
N ILE A 171 -22.28 8.20 -11.82
CA ILE A 171 -21.31 7.64 -12.78
C ILE A 171 -21.84 6.31 -13.35
N HIS A 172 -22.30 5.42 -12.46
CA HIS A 172 -22.86 4.13 -12.88
C HIS A 172 -24.08 4.30 -13.80
N ASN A 173 -24.97 5.23 -13.50
CA ASN A 173 -26.15 5.52 -14.33
C ASN A 173 -25.76 6.09 -15.70
N ILE A 174 -24.74 6.94 -15.77
CA ILE A 174 -24.22 7.47 -17.04
C ILE A 174 -23.71 6.31 -17.91
N TYR A 175 -22.85 5.45 -17.40
CA TYR A 175 -22.34 4.28 -18.14
C TYR A 175 -23.48 3.35 -18.61
N LYS A 176 -24.48 3.11 -17.76
CA LYS A 176 -25.61 2.29 -18.11
C LYS A 176 -26.43 2.90 -19.26
N ASN A 177 -26.65 4.21 -19.23
CA ASN A 177 -27.39 4.92 -20.28
C ASN A 177 -26.58 4.93 -21.61
N GLU A 178 -25.29 5.19 -21.58
CA GLU A 178 -24.42 5.12 -22.77
C GLU A 178 -24.42 3.72 -23.39
N TYR A 179 -24.33 2.68 -22.55
CA TYR A 179 -24.41 1.30 -23.05
C TYR A 179 -25.76 0.96 -23.69
N GLN A 180 -26.86 1.48 -23.15
CA GLN A 180 -28.19 1.30 -23.73
C GLN A 180 -28.33 2.04 -25.07
N LEU A 181 -27.91 3.31 -25.14
CA LEU A 181 -27.90 4.10 -26.36
C LEU A 181 -27.06 3.46 -27.48
N GLY A 182 -25.89 2.92 -27.14
CA GLY A 182 -25.03 2.23 -28.11
C GLY A 182 -25.59 0.90 -28.64
N ARG A 183 -26.69 0.39 -28.06
CA ARG A 183 -27.41 -0.81 -28.56
C ARG A 183 -28.61 -0.48 -29.46
N GLU A 184 -29.06 0.77 -29.42
CA GLU A 184 -30.23 1.21 -30.20
C GLU A 184 -29.85 1.78 -31.58
N PHE A 185 -28.55 1.93 -31.84
CA PHE A 185 -27.97 2.34 -33.12
C PHE A 185 -27.03 1.26 -33.68
#